data_a89048b05416b9b89d3fee0c0d14b1b7
#
_entry.id   a89048b05416b9b89d3fee0c0d14b1b7
#
_cell.length_a   1.000
_cell.length_b   1.000
_cell.length_c   1.000
_cell.angle_alpha   90.00
_cell.angle_beta   90.00
_cell.angle_gamma   90.00
#
_symmetry.space_group_name_H-M   'P 1'
#
loop_
_entity.id
_entity.type
_entity.pdbx_description
1 polymer ?
#
loop_
_entity_poly.entity_id
_entity_poly.type
_entity_poly.pdbx_seq_one_letter_code
_entity_poly.pdbx_strand_id
1 'polypeptide(L)'
;MSETIPFLSESLSQCELTACGLTLDIARQRLTSKQWNELVDHAQKVGVIEKQTNMMHGAVVNKTENRQALHTSLRSKSPRAPYFDQVQSALGRMKQFAKKVRNGQWRGATGKRITDVINVGIGGSEMGPHAVYHALRDVKQDIHLHFLSAVDGILVDRILNTLDPESTLVVVSSKSFSTRETMVNAQTVDQWLGNAGITSFADRAQHVVLVSAKTDAYKEMNLPEENLYPIWSWVGGRFSVWGAVGLPLLIALGDEKFQAFLDGAEEMDLHMLDTPLENNLPVTLALLSYWNATHHHMQAHCLLPYDERLRMMVAWLQQLEMESLGKTYTPEGGIVQGPTGQGIWGGHGNEAQHSFYQWLREGTGRTSIDIVWCDDPGHNHNHHHCVLTANARAQAQALVTRESGYSEYFNAVTAIRISKLTPKTLGAMMSMYEHKTTILATLYGINAFDQPGVELGKRLCRQVEAQVLGE
;
A
#
# COMPACT_ATOMS: atom_id res chain seq x y z
N MET A 1 -13.78 40.21 15.32
CA MET A 1 -12.57 39.61 15.87
C MET A 1 -12.99 38.17 16.22
N SER A 2 -12.61 37.20 15.42
CA SER A 2 -12.90 35.79 15.68
C SER A 2 -12.07 35.36 16.88
N GLU A 3 -12.68 35.00 17.99
CA GLU A 3 -11.98 34.24 19.02
C GLU A 3 -11.60 32.87 18.41
N THR A 4 -10.42 32.81 17.86
CA THR A 4 -9.74 31.52 17.61
C THR A 4 -9.53 30.90 18.98
N ILE A 5 -10.35 29.92 19.33
CA ILE A 5 -10.08 29.09 20.51
C ILE A 5 -8.75 28.40 20.21
N PRO A 6 -7.68 28.68 20.98
CA PRO A 6 -6.42 28.03 20.78
C PRO A 6 -6.62 26.55 21.08
N PHE A 7 -6.67 25.76 20.02
CA PHE A 7 -6.60 24.32 20.12
C PHE A 7 -5.15 23.98 20.39
N LEU A 8 -4.83 23.29 21.48
CA LEU A 8 -3.63 22.48 21.63
C LEU A 8 -2.38 23.06 22.28
N SER A 9 -2.23 24.33 22.49
CA SER A 9 -0.95 24.87 22.92
C SER A 9 -0.47 24.51 24.33
N GLU A 10 -1.33 23.91 25.16
CA GLU A 10 -0.93 23.61 26.55
C GLU A 10 -0.59 22.13 26.82
N SER A 11 -0.60 21.26 25.79
CA SER A 11 -0.69 19.85 26.13
C SER A 11 0.42 18.92 25.63
N LEU A 12 0.98 19.06 24.47
CA LEU A 12 2.07 18.20 24.03
C LEU A 12 3.40 18.95 24.00
N SER A 13 4.37 18.50 24.77
CA SER A 13 5.72 19.09 24.82
C SER A 13 6.47 18.97 23.50
N GLN A 14 6.08 18.03 22.65
CA GLN A 14 6.65 17.80 21.34
C GLN A 14 5.52 17.46 20.35
N CYS A 15 5.31 18.35 19.37
CA CYS A 15 4.28 18.20 18.35
C CYS A 15 4.82 17.75 16.99
N GLU A 16 6.13 17.79 16.77
CA GLU A 16 6.79 17.34 15.55
C GLU A 16 7.75 16.19 15.84
N LEU A 17 7.62 15.12 15.06
CA LEU A 17 8.47 13.93 15.09
C LEU A 17 9.06 13.72 13.71
N THR A 18 10.39 13.53 13.61
CA THR A 18 11.07 13.37 12.31
C THR A 18 11.93 12.12 12.30
N ALA A 19 11.73 11.26 11.29
CA ALA A 19 12.60 10.12 10.99
C ALA A 19 12.44 9.70 9.52
N CYS A 20 13.44 9.04 8.95
CA CYS A 20 13.41 8.41 7.63
C CYS A 20 12.96 9.36 6.49
N GLY A 21 13.27 10.66 6.62
CA GLY A 21 12.86 11.69 5.67
C GLY A 21 11.38 12.11 5.75
N LEU A 22 10.67 11.70 6.79
CA LEU A 22 9.28 12.04 7.09
C LEU A 22 9.21 12.86 8.37
N THR A 23 8.30 13.83 8.43
CA THR A 23 7.97 14.59 9.63
C THR A 23 6.47 14.53 9.87
N LEU A 24 6.08 14.09 11.06
CA LEU A 24 4.68 14.16 11.54
C LEU A 24 4.52 15.40 12.39
N ASP A 25 3.58 16.28 12.04
CA ASP A 25 3.11 17.36 12.88
C ASP A 25 1.71 17.00 13.40
N ILE A 26 1.64 16.71 14.70
CA ILE A 26 0.46 16.27 15.43
C ILE A 26 -0.20 17.38 16.25
N ALA A 27 0.25 18.62 16.09
CA ALA A 27 -0.29 19.77 16.84
C ALA A 27 -1.80 20.00 16.66
N ARG A 28 -2.41 19.38 15.66
CA ARG A 28 -3.85 19.53 15.34
C ARG A 28 -4.68 18.31 15.73
N GLN A 29 -4.14 17.49 16.64
CA GLN A 29 -4.85 16.39 17.28
C GLN A 29 -5.59 16.87 18.55
N ARG A 30 -6.63 16.14 18.95
CA ARG A 30 -7.48 16.52 20.07
C ARG A 30 -7.26 15.63 21.27
N LEU A 31 -6.15 15.84 21.95
CA LEU A 31 -5.82 15.14 23.19
C LEU A 31 -4.87 16.01 24.04
N THR A 32 -4.94 15.82 25.33
CA THR A 32 -4.06 16.45 26.31
C THR A 32 -2.79 15.62 26.49
N SER A 33 -1.75 16.19 27.09
CA SER A 33 -0.52 15.46 27.47
C SER A 33 -0.84 14.26 28.38
N LYS A 34 -1.80 14.40 29.28
CA LYS A 34 -2.25 13.31 30.17
C LYS A 34 -2.81 12.15 29.34
N GLN A 35 -3.72 12.44 28.39
CA GLN A 35 -4.34 11.44 27.52
C GLN A 35 -3.30 10.79 26.59
N TRP A 36 -2.33 11.57 26.11
CA TRP A 36 -1.21 11.03 25.34
C TRP A 36 -0.39 10.02 26.16
N ASN A 37 -0.03 10.37 27.39
CA ASN A 37 0.71 9.47 28.26
C ASN A 37 -0.10 8.19 28.59
N GLU A 38 -1.41 8.32 28.83
CA GLU A 38 -2.31 7.18 29.02
C GLU A 38 -2.34 6.25 27.80
N LEU A 39 -2.29 6.79 26.56
CA LEU A 39 -2.19 6.00 25.33
C LEU A 39 -0.86 5.29 25.20
N VAL A 40 0.25 5.96 25.50
CA VAL A 40 1.59 5.37 25.50
C VAL A 40 1.67 4.25 26.54
N ASP A 41 1.18 4.47 27.76
CA ASP A 41 1.10 3.47 28.81
C ASP A 41 0.24 2.27 28.36
N HIS A 42 -0.87 2.51 27.66
CA HIS A 42 -1.71 1.46 27.10
C HIS A 42 -0.94 0.63 26.08
N ALA A 43 -0.24 1.27 25.12
CA ALA A 43 0.59 0.59 24.14
C ALA A 43 1.69 -0.25 24.77
N GLN A 44 2.30 0.25 25.84
CA GLN A 44 3.30 -0.49 26.62
C GLN A 44 2.70 -1.70 27.32
N LYS A 45 1.55 -1.54 28.00
CA LYS A 45 0.84 -2.64 28.67
C LYS A 45 0.38 -3.75 27.73
N VAL A 46 -0.07 -3.37 26.51
CA VAL A 46 -0.48 -4.31 25.47
C VAL A 46 0.74 -5.01 24.84
N GLY A 47 1.95 -4.48 25.05
CA GLY A 47 3.20 -5.02 24.52
C GLY A 47 3.37 -4.77 23.03
N VAL A 48 3.07 -3.56 22.55
CA VAL A 48 3.14 -3.21 21.11
C VAL A 48 4.50 -3.56 20.51
N ILE A 49 5.60 -3.07 21.11
CA ILE A 49 6.96 -3.32 20.59
C ILE A 49 7.32 -4.79 20.62
N GLU A 50 7.02 -5.49 21.73
CA GLU A 50 7.27 -6.92 21.86
C GLU A 50 6.54 -7.73 20.78
N LYS A 51 5.26 -7.44 20.52
CA LYS A 51 4.47 -8.15 19.51
C LYS A 51 4.95 -7.87 18.09
N GLN A 52 5.33 -6.62 17.78
CA GLN A 52 5.93 -6.28 16.49
C GLN A 52 7.29 -6.99 16.32
N THR A 53 8.13 -6.98 17.33
CA THR A 53 9.42 -7.70 17.35
C THR A 53 9.22 -9.19 17.11
N ASN A 54 8.29 -9.81 17.84
CA ASN A 54 7.97 -11.23 17.70
C ASN A 54 7.45 -11.56 16.28
N MET A 55 6.59 -10.72 15.70
CA MET A 55 6.15 -10.85 14.31
C MET A 55 7.33 -10.84 13.34
N MET A 56 8.20 -9.84 13.46
CA MET A 56 9.37 -9.68 12.57
C MET A 56 10.38 -10.82 12.72
N HIS A 57 10.47 -11.44 13.90
CA HIS A 57 11.31 -12.61 14.17
C HIS A 57 10.66 -13.96 13.86
N GLY A 58 9.46 -13.97 13.28
CA GLY A 58 8.85 -15.20 12.75
C GLY A 58 7.85 -15.87 13.67
N ALA A 59 7.32 -15.19 14.67
CA ALA A 59 6.20 -15.73 15.43
C ALA A 59 4.97 -15.95 14.53
N VAL A 60 4.17 -16.98 14.85
CA VAL A 60 2.89 -17.23 14.19
C VAL A 60 1.86 -16.22 14.73
N VAL A 61 1.71 -15.11 14.00
CA VAL A 61 0.79 -14.01 14.35
C VAL A 61 -0.55 -14.08 13.61
N ASN A 62 -0.58 -14.68 12.43
CA ASN A 62 -1.83 -14.98 11.72
C ASN A 62 -2.42 -16.29 12.30
N LYS A 63 -3.03 -16.22 13.47
CA LYS A 63 -3.51 -17.39 14.22
C LYS A 63 -4.64 -18.13 13.50
N THR A 64 -5.53 -17.42 12.79
CA THR A 64 -6.68 -18.03 12.10
C THR A 64 -6.26 -18.90 10.93
N GLU A 65 -5.12 -18.63 10.29
CA GLU A 65 -4.56 -19.43 9.19
C GLU A 65 -3.30 -20.21 9.63
N ASN A 66 -2.89 -20.11 10.90
CA ASN A 66 -1.68 -20.71 11.46
C ASN A 66 -0.42 -20.38 10.65
N ARG A 67 -0.18 -19.08 10.38
CA ARG A 67 0.92 -18.60 9.53
C ARG A 67 1.69 -17.48 10.20
N GLN A 68 2.95 -17.36 9.81
CA GLN A 68 3.76 -16.18 10.04
C GLN A 68 3.29 -15.01 9.15
N ALA A 69 3.71 -13.78 9.48
CA ALA A 69 3.54 -12.60 8.64
C ALA A 69 4.87 -11.85 8.59
N LEU A 70 5.65 -12.09 7.52
CA LEU A 70 7.06 -11.71 7.42
C LEU A 70 7.34 -10.81 6.22
N HIS A 71 6.43 -9.89 5.92
CA HIS A 71 6.65 -8.90 4.85
C HIS A 71 7.91 -8.05 5.08
N THR A 72 8.30 -7.81 6.32
CA THR A 72 9.55 -7.11 6.67
C THR A 72 10.81 -7.89 6.25
N SER A 73 10.77 -9.23 6.26
CA SER A 73 11.90 -10.04 5.77
C SER A 73 12.19 -9.85 4.28
N LEU A 74 11.19 -9.43 3.48
CA LEU A 74 11.35 -9.18 2.04
C LEU A 74 12.30 -8.01 1.74
N ARG A 75 12.50 -7.11 2.69
CA ARG A 75 13.30 -5.89 2.56
C ARG A 75 14.46 -5.80 3.53
N SER A 76 14.60 -6.79 4.41
CA SER A 76 15.68 -6.81 5.41
C SER A 76 17.02 -7.20 4.80
N LYS A 77 18.07 -6.45 5.20
CA LYS A 77 19.48 -6.74 4.90
C LYS A 77 20.14 -7.60 5.98
N SER A 78 19.44 -7.86 7.08
CA SER A 78 19.98 -8.65 8.17
C SER A 78 20.01 -10.13 7.80
N PRO A 79 21.20 -10.79 7.87
CA PRO A 79 21.26 -12.26 7.69
C PRO A 79 20.50 -13.05 8.76
N ARG A 80 20.06 -12.38 9.83
CA ARG A 80 19.26 -12.99 10.90
C ARG A 80 17.75 -12.92 10.63
N ALA A 81 17.32 -12.19 9.59
CA ALA A 81 15.91 -12.13 9.23
C ALA A 81 15.42 -13.53 8.81
N PRO A 82 14.19 -13.91 9.20
CA PRO A 82 13.63 -15.19 8.77
C PRO A 82 13.64 -15.33 7.24
N TYR A 83 14.02 -16.51 6.75
CA TYR A 83 14.07 -16.84 5.32
C TYR A 83 15.01 -15.96 4.48
N PHE A 84 16.01 -15.29 5.07
CA PHE A 84 16.91 -14.36 4.41
C PHE A 84 17.49 -14.91 3.10
N ASP A 85 18.09 -16.11 3.11
CA ASP A 85 18.71 -16.70 1.92
C ASP A 85 17.70 -16.95 0.78
N GLN A 86 16.49 -17.38 1.12
CA GLN A 86 15.42 -17.57 0.13
C GLN A 86 15.01 -16.24 -0.50
N VAL A 87 14.84 -15.21 0.32
CA VAL A 87 14.47 -13.86 -0.12
C VAL A 87 15.55 -13.28 -1.01
N GLN A 88 16.82 -13.34 -0.59
CA GLN A 88 17.94 -12.82 -1.37
C GLN A 88 18.13 -13.57 -2.69
N SER A 89 17.95 -14.89 -2.71
CA SER A 89 17.99 -15.69 -3.93
C SER A 89 16.89 -15.27 -4.91
N ALA A 90 15.64 -15.13 -4.43
CA ALA A 90 14.53 -14.70 -5.27
C ALA A 90 14.73 -13.26 -5.79
N LEU A 91 15.16 -12.33 -4.93
CA LEU A 91 15.45 -10.95 -5.32
C LEU A 91 16.59 -10.89 -6.35
N GLY A 92 17.63 -11.70 -6.19
CA GLY A 92 18.73 -11.82 -7.16
C GLY A 92 18.24 -12.30 -8.54
N ARG A 93 17.37 -13.31 -8.58
CA ARG A 93 16.73 -13.77 -9.84
C ARG A 93 15.89 -12.67 -10.49
N MET A 94 15.08 -11.97 -9.71
CA MET A 94 14.27 -10.85 -10.20
C MET A 94 15.14 -9.75 -10.81
N LYS A 95 16.22 -9.34 -10.12
CA LYS A 95 17.17 -8.32 -10.59
C LYS A 95 17.86 -8.73 -11.88
N GLN A 96 18.32 -9.98 -11.98
CA GLN A 96 18.93 -10.50 -13.19
C GLN A 96 17.94 -10.50 -14.38
N PHE A 97 16.71 -10.91 -14.17
CA PHE A 97 15.68 -10.91 -15.21
C PHE A 97 15.34 -9.48 -15.65
N ALA A 98 15.03 -8.59 -14.71
CA ALA A 98 14.74 -7.20 -15.00
C ALA A 98 15.90 -6.52 -15.77
N LYS A 99 17.16 -6.80 -15.39
CA LYS A 99 18.34 -6.31 -16.10
C LYS A 99 18.39 -6.80 -17.56
N LYS A 100 18.08 -8.10 -17.80
CA LYS A 100 18.04 -8.66 -19.16
C LYS A 100 16.96 -8.00 -20.02
N VAL A 101 15.76 -7.73 -19.44
CA VAL A 101 14.67 -7.06 -20.12
C VAL A 101 15.08 -5.61 -20.46
N ARG A 102 15.56 -4.85 -19.48
CA ARG A 102 15.92 -3.43 -19.62
C ARG A 102 17.05 -3.17 -20.61
N ASN A 103 18.07 -4.02 -20.64
CA ASN A 103 19.20 -3.88 -21.56
C ASN A 103 18.96 -4.51 -22.96
N GLY A 104 17.78 -5.12 -23.18
CA GLY A 104 17.40 -5.72 -24.45
C GLY A 104 18.05 -7.08 -24.73
N GLN A 105 18.62 -7.74 -23.73
CA GLN A 105 19.05 -9.15 -23.82
C GLN A 105 17.86 -10.12 -23.79
N TRP A 106 16.80 -9.77 -23.05
CA TRP A 106 15.52 -10.45 -23.13
C TRP A 106 14.63 -9.72 -24.14
N ARG A 107 14.10 -10.48 -25.10
CA ARG A 107 13.32 -9.93 -26.22
C ARG A 107 12.06 -10.75 -26.40
N GLY A 108 11.06 -10.20 -27.06
CA GLY A 108 9.90 -10.94 -27.54
C GLY A 108 10.28 -11.96 -28.61
N ALA A 109 9.37 -12.87 -28.91
CA ALA A 109 9.56 -14.01 -29.83
C ALA A 109 10.06 -13.60 -31.22
N THR A 110 9.70 -12.42 -31.70
CA THR A 110 10.15 -11.86 -33.00
C THR A 110 11.50 -11.13 -32.93
N GLY A 111 12.12 -11.10 -31.74
CA GLY A 111 13.37 -10.38 -31.49
C GLY A 111 13.20 -8.89 -31.17
N LYS A 112 11.96 -8.37 -31.09
CA LYS A 112 11.70 -6.99 -30.64
C LYS A 112 12.10 -6.80 -29.17
N ARG A 113 12.56 -5.60 -28.82
CA ARG A 113 12.78 -5.20 -27.42
C ARG A 113 11.44 -5.09 -26.71
N ILE A 114 11.41 -5.46 -25.43
CA ILE A 114 10.25 -5.22 -24.58
C ILE A 114 10.20 -3.72 -24.25
N THR A 115 9.08 -3.09 -24.56
CA THR A 115 8.76 -1.69 -24.26
C THR A 115 7.60 -1.54 -23.30
N ASP A 116 6.79 -2.60 -23.17
CA ASP A 116 5.58 -2.59 -22.38
C ASP A 116 5.50 -3.82 -21.48
N VAL A 117 4.99 -3.63 -20.26
CA VAL A 117 4.73 -4.70 -19.31
C VAL A 117 3.27 -4.62 -18.87
N ILE A 118 2.53 -5.71 -19.00
CA ILE A 118 1.18 -5.82 -18.44
C ILE A 118 1.26 -6.58 -17.12
N ASN A 119 0.89 -5.95 -16.02
CA ASN A 119 0.66 -6.62 -14.74
C ASN A 119 -0.79 -7.10 -14.67
N VAL A 120 -0.99 -8.41 -14.80
CA VAL A 120 -2.30 -9.07 -14.65
C VAL A 120 -2.43 -9.54 -13.20
N GLY A 121 -3.21 -8.83 -12.40
CA GLY A 121 -3.38 -9.12 -10.99
C GLY A 121 -4.31 -8.12 -10.31
N ILE A 122 -4.95 -8.50 -9.22
CA ILE A 122 -5.96 -7.71 -8.51
C ILE A 122 -5.62 -7.61 -7.02
N GLY A 123 -6.13 -6.60 -6.34
CA GLY A 123 -5.93 -6.39 -4.91
C GLY A 123 -4.46 -6.19 -4.55
N GLY A 124 -3.90 -7.02 -3.67
CA GLY A 124 -2.49 -6.92 -3.27
C GLY A 124 -1.49 -7.13 -4.41
N SER A 125 -1.88 -7.81 -5.48
CA SER A 125 -1.05 -7.97 -6.70
C SER A 125 -1.10 -6.74 -7.62
N GLU A 126 -1.92 -5.74 -7.32
CA GLU A 126 -2.07 -4.51 -8.10
C GLU A 126 -1.82 -3.25 -7.29
N MET A 127 -2.54 -3.06 -6.16
CA MET A 127 -2.62 -1.77 -5.45
C MET A 127 -1.24 -1.24 -5.01
N GLY A 128 -0.39 -2.11 -4.43
CA GLY A 128 0.98 -1.74 -4.05
C GLY A 128 1.84 -1.36 -5.26
N PRO A 129 2.00 -2.25 -6.25
CA PRO A 129 2.72 -1.94 -7.48
C PRO A 129 2.19 -0.69 -8.22
N HIS A 130 0.88 -0.51 -8.29
CA HIS A 130 0.28 0.65 -8.97
C HIS A 130 0.62 1.96 -8.25
N ALA A 131 0.49 2.00 -6.93
CA ALA A 131 0.84 3.18 -6.14
C ALA A 131 2.33 3.54 -6.26
N VAL A 132 3.23 2.56 -6.17
CA VAL A 132 4.68 2.77 -6.32
C VAL A 132 5.04 3.22 -7.74
N TYR A 133 4.49 2.58 -8.77
CA TYR A 133 4.75 2.97 -10.15
C TYR A 133 4.26 4.39 -10.44
N HIS A 134 3.03 4.72 -10.02
CA HIS A 134 2.48 6.07 -10.18
C HIS A 134 3.37 7.13 -9.51
N ALA A 135 3.90 6.82 -8.33
CA ALA A 135 4.74 7.74 -7.56
C ALA A 135 6.15 7.93 -8.15
N LEU A 136 6.74 6.90 -8.73
CA LEU A 136 8.17 6.87 -9.08
C LEU A 136 8.49 6.83 -10.57
N ARG A 137 7.47 6.71 -11.44
CA ARG A 137 7.71 6.72 -12.89
C ARG A 137 8.25 8.06 -13.34
N ASP A 138 9.21 8.03 -14.25
CA ASP A 138 9.73 9.23 -14.90
C ASP A 138 8.81 9.67 -16.04
N VAL A 139 8.92 10.94 -16.45
CA VAL A 139 8.17 11.49 -17.61
C VAL A 139 8.57 10.77 -18.90
N LYS A 140 9.86 10.39 -19.01
CA LYS A 140 10.40 9.59 -20.13
C LYS A 140 10.82 8.25 -19.58
N GLN A 141 10.06 7.20 -19.88
CA GLN A 141 10.36 5.82 -19.51
C GLN A 141 10.66 4.98 -20.74
N ASP A 142 11.62 4.07 -20.64
CA ASP A 142 11.94 3.11 -21.70
C ASP A 142 10.96 1.93 -21.68
N ILE A 143 10.38 1.60 -20.54
CA ILE A 143 9.43 0.50 -20.35
C ILE A 143 8.21 1.03 -19.60
N HIS A 144 7.03 0.89 -20.19
CA HIS A 144 5.75 1.30 -19.63
C HIS A 144 5.08 0.14 -18.91
N LEU A 145 4.51 0.42 -17.74
CA LEU A 145 3.78 -0.58 -16.94
C LEU A 145 2.28 -0.27 -16.98
N HIS A 146 1.50 -1.29 -17.37
CA HIS A 146 0.05 -1.27 -17.48
C HIS A 146 -0.55 -2.24 -16.46
N PHE A 147 -1.70 -1.88 -15.88
CA PHE A 147 -2.36 -2.67 -14.84
C PHE A 147 -3.70 -3.20 -15.36
N LEU A 148 -3.79 -4.50 -15.56
CA LEU A 148 -5.01 -5.20 -15.94
C LEU A 148 -5.55 -5.95 -14.72
N SER A 149 -6.39 -5.27 -13.92
CA SER A 149 -6.89 -5.75 -12.63
C SER A 149 -8.34 -6.19 -12.68
N ALA A 150 -9.24 -5.32 -13.13
CA ALA A 150 -10.66 -5.62 -13.17
C ALA A 150 -11.02 -6.54 -14.35
N VAL A 151 -12.04 -7.40 -14.16
CA VAL A 151 -12.69 -8.15 -15.24
C VAL A 151 -13.68 -7.23 -15.93
N ASP A 152 -13.16 -6.30 -16.72
CA ASP A 152 -13.91 -5.30 -17.46
C ASP A 152 -13.40 -5.24 -18.89
N GLY A 153 -14.23 -5.59 -19.86
CA GLY A 153 -13.86 -5.60 -21.27
C GLY A 153 -13.40 -4.26 -21.80
N ILE A 154 -13.91 -3.15 -21.27
CA ILE A 154 -13.46 -1.80 -21.64
C ILE A 154 -12.02 -1.55 -21.17
N LEU A 155 -11.65 -2.01 -19.98
CA LEU A 155 -10.28 -1.92 -19.49
C LEU A 155 -9.34 -2.77 -20.35
N VAL A 156 -9.76 -4.00 -20.68
CA VAL A 156 -9.03 -4.90 -21.58
C VAL A 156 -8.76 -4.21 -22.92
N ASP A 157 -9.81 -3.69 -23.58
CA ASP A 157 -9.70 -3.02 -24.88
C ASP A 157 -8.80 -1.78 -24.82
N ARG A 158 -8.92 -0.97 -23.78
CA ARG A 158 -8.08 0.22 -23.57
C ARG A 158 -6.59 -0.10 -23.46
N ILE A 159 -6.26 -1.26 -22.91
CA ILE A 159 -4.86 -1.69 -22.79
C ILE A 159 -4.42 -2.40 -24.06
N LEU A 160 -5.07 -3.50 -24.44
CA LEU A 160 -4.57 -4.37 -25.50
C LEU A 160 -4.60 -3.74 -26.90
N ASN A 161 -5.56 -2.85 -27.20
CA ASN A 161 -5.62 -2.16 -28.49
C ASN A 161 -4.55 -1.08 -28.67
N THR A 162 -3.83 -0.69 -27.60
CA THR A 162 -2.77 0.32 -27.66
C THR A 162 -1.36 -0.28 -27.66
N LEU A 163 -1.25 -1.59 -27.43
CA LEU A 163 0.03 -2.27 -27.26
C LEU A 163 0.37 -3.16 -28.45
N ASP A 164 1.67 -3.32 -28.71
CA ASP A 164 2.20 -4.29 -29.65
C ASP A 164 2.53 -5.60 -28.91
N PRO A 165 1.83 -6.72 -29.22
CA PRO A 165 2.08 -8.00 -28.57
C PRO A 165 3.53 -8.47 -28.69
N GLU A 166 4.22 -8.17 -29.79
CA GLU A 166 5.61 -8.62 -30.02
C GLU A 166 6.64 -7.90 -29.13
N SER A 167 6.29 -6.74 -28.55
CA SER A 167 7.14 -5.96 -27.64
C SER A 167 6.60 -5.90 -26.21
N THR A 168 5.58 -6.69 -25.89
CA THR A 168 4.92 -6.71 -24.58
C THR A 168 5.31 -7.94 -23.78
N LEU A 169 5.65 -7.72 -22.49
CA LEU A 169 5.84 -8.75 -21.48
C LEU A 169 4.65 -8.77 -20.51
N VAL A 170 4.16 -9.94 -20.17
CA VAL A 170 3.00 -10.15 -19.28
C VAL A 170 3.49 -10.74 -17.96
N VAL A 171 3.14 -10.12 -16.84
CA VAL A 171 3.37 -10.63 -15.50
C VAL A 171 2.04 -11.03 -14.89
N VAL A 172 1.77 -12.32 -14.79
CA VAL A 172 0.55 -12.85 -14.15
C VAL A 172 0.82 -13.05 -12.66
N SER A 173 0.22 -12.21 -11.83
CA SER A 173 0.47 -12.16 -10.39
C SER A 173 -0.76 -12.64 -9.61
N SER A 174 -0.71 -13.87 -9.09
CA SER A 174 -1.78 -14.45 -8.26
C SER A 174 -1.20 -15.41 -7.22
N LYS A 175 -1.33 -15.08 -5.92
CA LYS A 175 -0.79 -15.91 -4.84
C LYS A 175 -1.33 -17.35 -4.89
N SER A 176 -2.64 -17.54 -5.01
CA SER A 176 -3.29 -18.85 -5.05
C SER A 176 -3.35 -19.47 -6.46
N PHE A 177 -3.10 -18.67 -7.48
CA PHE A 177 -3.30 -19.01 -8.90
C PHE A 177 -4.72 -19.52 -9.21
N SER A 178 -5.71 -19.00 -8.47
CA SER A 178 -7.12 -19.38 -8.57
C SER A 178 -8.08 -18.17 -8.49
N THR A 179 -7.53 -16.96 -8.48
CA THR A 179 -8.32 -15.72 -8.47
C THR A 179 -9.02 -15.59 -9.83
N ARG A 180 -10.36 -15.66 -9.83
CA ARG A 180 -11.16 -15.75 -11.06
C ARG A 180 -10.88 -14.60 -12.03
N GLU A 181 -10.86 -13.38 -11.54
CA GLU A 181 -10.59 -12.16 -12.31
C GLU A 181 -9.21 -12.23 -12.99
N THR A 182 -8.20 -12.61 -12.24
CA THR A 182 -6.83 -12.74 -12.77
C THR A 182 -6.74 -13.81 -13.86
N MET A 183 -7.42 -14.96 -13.66
CA MET A 183 -7.37 -16.05 -14.62
C MET A 183 -8.12 -15.71 -15.92
N VAL A 184 -9.28 -15.05 -15.84
CA VAL A 184 -10.01 -14.56 -17.02
C VAL A 184 -9.16 -13.57 -17.81
N ASN A 185 -8.58 -12.58 -17.14
CA ASN A 185 -7.71 -11.60 -17.78
C ASN A 185 -6.46 -12.25 -18.40
N ALA A 186 -5.85 -13.22 -17.69
CA ALA A 186 -4.69 -13.95 -18.20
C ALA A 186 -5.02 -14.74 -19.47
N GLN A 187 -6.19 -15.40 -19.52
CA GLN A 187 -6.67 -16.10 -20.72
C GLN A 187 -6.90 -15.15 -21.90
N THR A 188 -7.50 -13.98 -21.64
CA THR A 188 -7.71 -12.96 -22.68
C THR A 188 -6.41 -12.44 -23.25
N VAL A 189 -5.43 -12.16 -22.39
CA VAL A 189 -4.08 -11.73 -22.82
C VAL A 189 -3.34 -12.85 -23.58
N ASP A 190 -3.50 -14.11 -23.16
CA ASP A 190 -2.94 -15.25 -23.86
C ASP A 190 -3.52 -15.42 -25.28
N GLN A 191 -4.83 -15.24 -25.43
CA GLN A 191 -5.47 -15.21 -26.75
C GLN A 191 -4.98 -14.05 -27.61
N TRP A 192 -4.79 -12.86 -27.02
CA TRP A 192 -4.26 -11.70 -27.71
C TRP A 192 -2.84 -11.94 -28.23
N LEU A 193 -1.96 -12.54 -27.42
CA LEU A 193 -0.64 -12.98 -27.87
C LEU A 193 -0.73 -14.04 -28.98
N GLY A 194 -1.64 -15.01 -28.84
CA GLY A 194 -1.88 -16.05 -29.85
C GLY A 194 -2.34 -15.52 -31.20
N ASN A 195 -3.21 -14.50 -31.21
CA ASN A 195 -3.68 -13.82 -32.43
C ASN A 195 -2.53 -13.10 -33.17
N ALA A 196 -1.45 -12.75 -32.48
CA ALA A 196 -0.22 -12.21 -33.07
C ALA A 196 0.80 -13.29 -33.49
N GLY A 197 0.41 -14.59 -33.42
CA GLY A 197 1.29 -15.69 -33.78
C GLY A 197 2.23 -16.20 -32.69
N ILE A 198 2.15 -15.66 -31.45
CA ILE A 198 2.96 -16.08 -30.29
C ILE A 198 2.29 -17.30 -29.66
N THR A 199 2.50 -18.47 -30.23
CA THR A 199 1.73 -19.69 -29.87
C THR A 199 2.61 -20.82 -29.37
N SER A 200 3.88 -20.90 -29.79
CA SER A 200 4.76 -21.99 -29.36
C SER A 200 5.15 -21.85 -27.87
N PHE A 201 5.52 -22.96 -27.25
CA PHE A 201 6.03 -22.97 -25.87
C PHE A 201 7.21 -21.99 -25.69
N ALA A 202 8.14 -21.99 -26.64
CA ALA A 202 9.34 -21.13 -26.60
C ALA A 202 8.98 -19.64 -26.78
N ASP A 203 8.03 -19.32 -27.67
CA ASP A 203 7.60 -17.93 -27.92
C ASP A 203 6.88 -17.37 -26.69
N ARG A 204 5.93 -18.15 -26.13
CA ARG A 204 5.18 -17.75 -24.92
C ARG A 204 6.10 -17.57 -23.73
N ALA A 205 7.14 -18.39 -23.58
CA ALA A 205 8.12 -18.25 -22.52
C ALA A 205 8.88 -16.92 -22.55
N GLN A 206 8.94 -16.26 -23.71
CA GLN A 206 9.55 -14.92 -23.84
C GLN A 206 8.60 -13.77 -23.51
N HIS A 207 7.29 -14.04 -23.46
CA HIS A 207 6.26 -13.02 -23.24
C HIS A 207 5.51 -13.13 -21.92
N VAL A 208 5.59 -14.27 -21.21
CA VAL A 208 4.80 -14.48 -19.99
C VAL A 208 5.68 -14.96 -18.85
N VAL A 209 5.58 -14.27 -17.71
CA VAL A 209 6.16 -14.69 -16.42
C VAL A 209 5.09 -14.71 -15.35
N LEU A 210 5.26 -15.57 -14.36
CA LEU A 210 4.28 -15.82 -13.30
C LEU A 210 4.84 -15.40 -11.93
N VAL A 211 3.98 -14.89 -11.10
CA VAL A 211 4.25 -14.57 -9.69
C VAL A 211 3.21 -15.29 -8.84
N SER A 212 3.60 -16.39 -8.16
CA SER A 212 2.66 -17.23 -7.43
C SER A 212 3.29 -17.96 -6.24
N ALA A 213 2.44 -18.36 -5.27
CA ALA A 213 2.79 -19.30 -4.21
C ALA A 213 2.55 -20.77 -4.66
N LYS A 214 1.80 -20.97 -5.74
CA LYS A 214 1.58 -22.30 -6.33
C LYS A 214 2.80 -22.68 -7.16
N THR A 215 3.56 -23.65 -6.65
CA THR A 215 4.87 -24.03 -7.19
C THR A 215 4.82 -24.67 -8.57
N ASP A 216 3.68 -25.15 -9.00
CA ASP A 216 3.45 -25.78 -10.31
C ASP A 216 2.54 -24.93 -11.23
N ALA A 217 2.30 -23.65 -10.91
CA ALA A 217 1.50 -22.74 -11.72
C ALA A 217 1.99 -22.61 -13.18
N TYR A 218 3.30 -22.76 -13.39
CA TYR A 218 3.90 -22.74 -14.73
C TYR A 218 3.38 -23.86 -15.63
N LYS A 219 3.02 -25.02 -15.06
CA LYS A 219 2.45 -26.15 -15.83
C LYS A 219 1.05 -25.81 -16.36
N GLU A 220 0.23 -25.10 -15.58
CA GLU A 220 -1.11 -24.71 -15.98
C GLU A 220 -1.11 -23.71 -17.14
N MET A 221 -0.08 -22.87 -17.20
CA MET A 221 0.11 -21.90 -18.28
C MET A 221 1.00 -22.44 -19.41
N ASN A 222 1.43 -23.69 -19.35
CA ASN A 222 2.38 -24.30 -20.30
C ASN A 222 3.62 -23.41 -20.52
N LEU A 223 4.34 -23.12 -19.43
CA LEU A 223 5.54 -22.29 -19.38
C LEU A 223 6.71 -23.07 -18.75
N PRO A 224 7.97 -22.68 -18.96
CA PRO A 224 9.09 -23.23 -18.23
C PRO A 224 9.09 -22.79 -16.77
N GLU A 225 9.66 -23.62 -15.89
CA GLU A 225 9.70 -23.36 -14.44
C GLU A 225 10.45 -22.07 -14.09
N GLU A 226 11.47 -21.73 -14.85
CA GLU A 226 12.25 -20.49 -14.65
C GLU A 226 11.42 -19.21 -14.83
N ASN A 227 10.25 -19.27 -15.48
CA ASN A 227 9.33 -18.14 -15.60
C ASN A 227 8.46 -17.94 -14.34
N LEU A 228 8.56 -18.82 -13.33
CA LEU A 228 7.85 -18.68 -12.08
C LEU A 228 8.71 -17.98 -11.02
N TYR A 229 8.20 -16.88 -10.47
CA TYR A 229 8.76 -16.13 -9.34
C TYR A 229 7.93 -16.37 -8.08
N PRO A 230 8.54 -16.82 -6.96
CA PRO A 230 7.79 -17.28 -5.80
C PRO A 230 7.24 -16.14 -4.97
N ILE A 231 5.99 -16.30 -4.51
CA ILE A 231 5.44 -15.66 -3.32
C ILE A 231 5.35 -16.74 -2.23
N TRP A 232 5.57 -16.36 -0.99
CA TRP A 232 5.49 -17.32 0.11
C TRP A 232 4.16 -17.19 0.89
N SER A 233 3.76 -18.27 1.54
CA SER A 233 2.53 -18.33 2.33
C SER A 233 2.49 -17.30 3.46
N TRP A 234 3.67 -16.96 4.01
CA TRP A 234 3.88 -15.99 5.07
C TRP A 234 3.90 -14.53 4.60
N VAL A 235 3.62 -14.25 3.32
CA VAL A 235 3.40 -12.89 2.79
C VAL A 235 1.93 -12.68 2.52
N GLY A 236 1.30 -11.74 3.24
CA GLY A 236 -0.05 -11.26 2.94
C GLY A 236 -0.10 -10.48 1.62
N GLY A 237 -1.19 -10.59 0.85
CA GLY A 237 -1.30 -9.90 -0.46
C GLY A 237 -1.08 -8.39 -0.37
N ARG A 238 -1.75 -7.71 0.56
CA ARG A 238 -1.66 -6.26 0.78
C ARG A 238 -0.32 -5.79 1.36
N PHE A 239 0.55 -6.72 1.75
CA PHE A 239 1.92 -6.48 2.24
C PHE A 239 3.00 -7.01 1.28
N SER A 240 2.68 -7.31 0.01
CA SER A 240 3.53 -8.13 -0.87
C SER A 240 4.38 -7.36 -1.87
N VAL A 241 4.23 -6.04 -1.99
CA VAL A 241 4.92 -5.22 -3.00
C VAL A 241 6.45 -5.30 -2.93
N TRP A 242 6.99 -5.64 -1.80
CA TRP A 242 8.42 -5.74 -1.49
C TRP A 242 9.11 -6.97 -2.11
N GLY A 243 8.35 -8.00 -2.48
CA GLY A 243 8.83 -9.26 -3.06
C GLY A 243 8.53 -9.40 -4.54
N ALA A 244 8.24 -10.64 -4.97
CA ALA A 244 8.01 -10.98 -6.38
C ALA A 244 6.83 -10.22 -7.01
N VAL A 245 5.84 -9.80 -6.24
CA VAL A 245 4.75 -8.91 -6.70
C VAL A 245 5.30 -7.56 -7.21
N GLY A 246 6.46 -7.14 -6.73
CA GLY A 246 7.19 -5.96 -7.22
C GLY A 246 8.02 -6.20 -8.49
N LEU A 247 8.03 -7.40 -9.09
CA LEU A 247 8.77 -7.67 -10.32
C LEU A 247 8.45 -6.71 -11.46
N PRO A 248 7.18 -6.35 -11.75
CA PRO A 248 6.85 -5.34 -12.76
C PRO A 248 7.48 -3.98 -12.47
N LEU A 249 7.55 -3.58 -11.20
CA LEU A 249 8.21 -2.34 -10.78
C LEU A 249 9.71 -2.38 -11.05
N LEU A 250 10.35 -3.48 -10.70
CA LEU A 250 11.78 -3.68 -10.91
C LEU A 250 12.12 -3.62 -12.41
N ILE A 251 11.27 -4.17 -13.27
CA ILE A 251 11.42 -4.09 -14.72
C ILE A 251 11.22 -2.65 -15.21
N ALA A 252 10.17 -1.97 -14.80
CA ALA A 252 9.83 -0.63 -15.28
C ALA A 252 10.75 0.45 -14.69
N LEU A 253 11.01 0.44 -13.39
CA LEU A 253 11.75 1.48 -12.68
C LEU A 253 13.27 1.24 -12.61
N GLY A 254 13.69 -0.01 -12.69
CA GLY A 254 15.09 -0.43 -12.56
C GLY A 254 15.53 -0.77 -11.13
N ASP A 255 16.69 -1.45 -11.04
CA ASP A 255 17.22 -1.98 -9.78
C ASP A 255 17.53 -0.89 -8.75
N GLU A 256 18.12 0.22 -9.17
CA GLU A 256 18.50 1.30 -8.27
C GLU A 256 17.29 1.88 -7.52
N LYS A 257 16.22 2.21 -8.25
CA LYS A 257 14.99 2.75 -7.64
C LYS A 257 14.28 1.71 -6.77
N PHE A 258 14.21 0.45 -7.23
CA PHE A 258 13.59 -0.61 -6.46
C PHE A 258 14.36 -0.93 -5.18
N GLN A 259 15.70 -0.98 -5.25
CA GLN A 259 16.53 -1.19 -4.06
C GLN A 259 16.39 -0.03 -3.07
N ALA A 260 16.44 1.23 -3.53
CA ALA A 260 16.24 2.39 -2.67
C ALA A 260 14.85 2.39 -1.99
N PHE A 261 13.83 1.88 -2.69
CA PHE A 261 12.48 1.70 -2.12
C PHE A 261 12.50 0.66 -0.98
N LEU A 262 13.17 -0.48 -1.16
CA LEU A 262 13.35 -1.48 -0.10
C LEU A 262 14.16 -0.91 1.08
N ASP A 263 15.23 -0.17 0.79
CA ASP A 263 16.12 0.43 1.80
C ASP A 263 15.38 1.41 2.71
N GLY A 264 14.50 2.23 2.13
CA GLY A 264 13.69 3.15 2.92
C GLY A 264 12.68 2.45 3.83
N ALA A 265 12.11 1.36 3.35
CA ALA A 265 11.18 0.56 4.14
C ALA A 265 11.90 -0.16 5.30
N GLU A 266 13.09 -0.71 5.06
CA GLU A 266 13.92 -1.30 6.12
C GLU A 266 14.34 -0.25 7.16
N GLU A 267 14.69 0.98 6.75
CA GLU A 267 15.02 2.06 7.68
C GLU A 267 13.85 2.36 8.61
N MET A 268 12.62 2.35 8.11
CA MET A 268 11.42 2.52 8.94
C MET A 268 11.16 1.30 9.84
N ASP A 269 11.46 0.08 9.39
CA ASP A 269 11.38 -1.13 10.22
C ASP A 269 12.31 -1.03 11.44
N LEU A 270 13.55 -0.56 11.22
CA LEU A 270 14.52 -0.34 12.30
C LEU A 270 14.06 0.80 13.22
N HIS A 271 13.57 1.91 12.66
CA HIS A 271 13.00 3.00 13.45
C HIS A 271 11.85 2.51 14.36
N MET A 272 10.97 1.64 13.84
CA MET A 272 9.88 1.05 14.62
C MET A 272 10.39 0.21 15.80
N LEU A 273 11.47 -0.55 15.62
CA LEU A 273 12.03 -1.42 16.67
C LEU A 273 12.86 -0.65 17.73
N ASP A 274 13.66 0.32 17.27
CA ASP A 274 14.73 0.88 18.07
C ASP A 274 14.37 2.23 18.73
N THR A 275 13.21 2.83 18.35
CA THR A 275 12.81 4.15 18.85
C THR A 275 11.79 4.01 19.98
N PRO A 276 11.96 4.75 21.11
CA PRO A 276 10.97 4.80 22.17
C PRO A 276 9.56 5.16 21.66
N LEU A 277 8.53 4.63 22.30
CA LEU A 277 7.11 4.75 21.88
C LEU A 277 6.71 6.20 21.60
N GLU A 278 7.16 7.14 22.44
CA GLU A 278 6.80 8.57 22.38
C GLU A 278 7.37 9.28 21.14
N ASN A 279 8.45 8.74 20.55
CA ASN A 279 9.15 9.31 19.40
C ASN A 279 9.01 8.46 18.13
N ASN A 280 8.22 7.41 18.19
CA ASN A 280 8.09 6.40 17.16
C ASN A 280 6.96 6.78 16.18
N LEU A 281 7.30 7.05 14.91
CA LEU A 281 6.34 7.54 13.91
C LEU A 281 5.15 6.57 13.70
N PRO A 282 5.36 5.28 13.40
CA PRO A 282 4.27 4.32 13.27
C PRO A 282 3.38 4.21 14.51
N VAL A 283 4.01 4.16 15.69
CA VAL A 283 3.28 4.09 16.98
C VAL A 283 2.43 5.33 17.18
N THR A 284 2.99 6.52 16.93
CA THR A 284 2.27 7.79 17.05
C THR A 284 1.02 7.80 16.16
N LEU A 285 1.16 7.45 14.87
CA LEU A 285 0.00 7.39 13.96
C LEU A 285 -1.04 6.36 14.43
N ALA A 286 -0.60 5.20 14.90
CA ALA A 286 -1.51 4.17 15.41
C ALA A 286 -2.26 4.62 16.65
N LEU A 287 -1.59 5.22 17.62
CA LEU A 287 -2.21 5.72 18.85
C LEU A 287 -3.22 6.84 18.56
N LEU A 288 -2.90 7.77 17.65
CA LEU A 288 -3.81 8.83 17.24
C LEU A 288 -5.05 8.26 16.51
N SER A 289 -4.86 7.29 15.60
CA SER A 289 -5.99 6.63 14.94
C SER A 289 -6.85 5.85 15.92
N TYR A 290 -6.23 5.13 16.85
CA TYR A 290 -6.93 4.41 17.93
C TYR A 290 -7.74 5.37 18.80
N TRP A 291 -7.14 6.48 19.23
CA TRP A 291 -7.81 7.53 20.03
C TRP A 291 -9.00 8.14 19.28
N ASN A 292 -8.78 8.53 18.03
CA ASN A 292 -9.81 9.14 17.21
C ASN A 292 -11.00 8.18 16.96
N ALA A 293 -10.73 6.90 16.73
CA ALA A 293 -11.77 5.90 16.50
C ALA A 293 -12.53 5.55 17.79
N THR A 294 -11.82 5.34 18.90
CA THR A 294 -12.42 4.82 20.15
C THR A 294 -12.98 5.92 21.04
N HIS A 295 -12.30 7.05 21.18
CA HIS A 295 -12.67 8.13 22.07
C HIS A 295 -13.53 9.19 21.39
N HIS A 296 -13.14 9.59 20.19
CA HIS A 296 -13.88 10.58 19.40
C HIS A 296 -14.92 9.97 18.46
N HIS A 297 -15.02 8.65 18.39
CA HIS A 297 -15.98 7.92 17.55
C HIS A 297 -15.89 8.27 16.06
N MET A 298 -14.68 8.60 15.59
CA MET A 298 -14.43 8.89 14.18
C MET A 298 -14.36 7.61 13.38
N GLN A 299 -15.40 7.29 12.60
CA GLN A 299 -15.48 6.07 11.80
C GLN A 299 -14.83 6.21 10.41
N ALA A 300 -14.34 7.39 10.06
CA ALA A 300 -13.70 7.68 8.79
C ALA A 300 -12.31 8.29 9.01
N HIS A 301 -11.38 7.93 8.13
CA HIS A 301 -10.04 8.50 8.02
C HIS A 301 -9.79 8.95 6.59
N CYS A 302 -9.46 10.23 6.41
CA CYS A 302 -9.27 10.84 5.11
C CYS A 302 -7.79 11.06 4.83
N LEU A 303 -7.28 10.52 3.70
CA LEU A 303 -5.92 10.78 3.23
C LEU A 303 -5.95 11.82 2.11
N LEU A 304 -5.26 12.94 2.31
CA LEU A 304 -5.22 14.09 1.40
C LEU A 304 -3.78 14.38 0.94
N PRO A 305 -3.25 13.65 -0.06
CA PRO A 305 -1.97 13.97 -0.65
C PRO A 305 -2.05 15.25 -1.49
N TYR A 306 -1.18 16.21 -1.21
CA TYR A 306 -0.92 17.42 -2.00
C TYR A 306 0.32 17.21 -2.87
N ASP A 307 0.35 16.07 -3.54
CA ASP A 307 1.35 15.71 -4.55
C ASP A 307 0.71 14.69 -5.50
N GLU A 308 0.67 14.98 -6.79
CA GLU A 308 0.04 14.12 -7.80
C GLU A 308 0.64 12.71 -7.80
N ARG A 309 1.93 12.59 -7.52
CA ARG A 309 2.64 11.31 -7.45
C ARG A 309 2.07 10.37 -6.37
N LEU A 310 1.44 10.93 -5.34
CA LEU A 310 0.86 10.18 -4.22
C LEU A 310 -0.65 9.90 -4.38
N ARG A 311 -1.27 10.26 -5.50
CA ARG A 311 -2.72 10.09 -5.74
C ARG A 311 -3.20 8.66 -5.47
N MET A 312 -2.44 7.66 -5.91
CA MET A 312 -2.80 6.25 -5.74
C MET A 312 -2.62 5.70 -4.32
N MET A 313 -2.00 6.46 -3.42
CA MET A 313 -1.82 6.06 -2.01
C MET A 313 -3.15 5.87 -1.28
N VAL A 314 -4.20 6.61 -1.66
CA VAL A 314 -5.53 6.45 -1.06
C VAL A 314 -6.06 5.04 -1.30
N ALA A 315 -6.06 4.56 -2.55
CA ALA A 315 -6.54 3.22 -2.90
C ALA A 315 -5.70 2.10 -2.26
N TRP A 316 -4.37 2.28 -2.21
CA TRP A 316 -3.49 1.36 -1.53
C TRP A 316 -3.78 1.29 -0.02
N LEU A 317 -3.94 2.44 0.65
CA LEU A 317 -4.22 2.50 2.07
C LEU A 317 -5.61 1.94 2.42
N GLN A 318 -6.61 2.11 1.52
CA GLN A 318 -7.91 1.48 1.66
C GLN A 318 -7.77 -0.03 1.83
N GLN A 319 -7.04 -0.69 0.93
CA GLN A 319 -6.83 -2.12 1.05
C GLN A 319 -6.01 -2.46 2.29
N LEU A 320 -4.89 -1.76 2.53
CA LEU A 320 -4.01 -2.05 3.65
C LEU A 320 -4.75 -2.01 4.98
N GLU A 321 -5.44 -0.92 5.30
CA GLU A 321 -6.08 -0.73 6.60
C GLU A 321 -7.44 -1.41 6.69
N MET A 322 -8.34 -1.21 5.73
CA MET A 322 -9.72 -1.71 5.85
C MET A 322 -9.78 -3.24 5.79
N GLU A 323 -8.97 -3.88 4.94
CA GLU A 323 -8.90 -5.33 4.88
C GLU A 323 -8.22 -5.93 6.13
N SER A 324 -7.24 -5.23 6.71
CA SER A 324 -6.55 -5.68 7.93
C SER A 324 -7.38 -5.47 9.19
N LEU A 325 -8.07 -4.33 9.31
CA LEU A 325 -8.70 -3.88 10.55
C LEU A 325 -10.21 -4.08 10.59
N GLY A 326 -10.88 -4.30 9.44
CA GLY A 326 -12.32 -4.56 9.37
C GLY A 326 -12.69 -5.94 9.91
N LYS A 327 -12.59 -6.15 11.22
CA LYS A 327 -12.81 -7.43 11.89
C LYS A 327 -13.85 -7.33 12.99
N THR A 328 -14.73 -8.32 13.07
CA THR A 328 -15.76 -8.44 14.12
C THR A 328 -15.29 -9.33 15.27
N TYR A 329 -14.36 -10.25 14.99
CA TYR A 329 -13.95 -11.28 15.95
C TYR A 329 -12.46 -11.16 16.30
N THR A 330 -12.14 -11.47 17.55
CA THR A 330 -10.76 -11.71 18.00
C THR A 330 -10.23 -13.02 17.39
N PRO A 331 -8.92 -13.25 17.39
CA PRO A 331 -8.34 -14.53 16.92
C PRO A 331 -8.85 -15.76 17.69
N GLU A 332 -9.32 -15.58 18.91
CA GLU A 332 -9.89 -16.61 19.78
C GLU A 332 -11.40 -16.81 19.57
N GLY A 333 -12.03 -16.05 18.67
CA GLY A 333 -13.44 -16.16 18.31
C GLY A 333 -14.40 -15.31 19.17
N GLY A 334 -13.88 -14.48 20.08
CA GLY A 334 -14.68 -13.52 20.83
C GLY A 334 -15.12 -12.33 19.94
N ILE A 335 -16.26 -11.70 20.26
CA ILE A 335 -16.71 -10.48 19.60
C ILE A 335 -15.90 -9.29 20.11
N VAL A 336 -15.32 -8.52 19.21
CA VAL A 336 -14.58 -7.29 19.55
C VAL A 336 -15.56 -6.25 20.10
N GLN A 337 -15.18 -5.62 21.20
CA GLN A 337 -15.96 -4.54 21.82
C GLN A 337 -15.44 -3.19 21.30
N GLY A 338 -16.26 -2.45 20.57
CA GLY A 338 -15.94 -1.15 20.01
C GLY A 338 -15.49 -1.18 18.53
N PRO A 339 -14.98 -0.05 18.00
CA PRO A 339 -14.56 0.05 16.61
C PRO A 339 -13.25 -0.72 16.38
N THR A 340 -13.09 -1.28 15.18
CA THR A 340 -11.90 -2.07 14.78
C THR A 340 -11.14 -1.48 13.60
N GLY A 341 -11.39 -0.25 13.24
CA GLY A 341 -10.77 0.44 12.13
C GLY A 341 -11.66 1.54 11.61
N GLN A 342 -11.12 2.31 10.72
CA GLN A 342 -11.82 3.44 10.10
C GLN A 342 -12.00 3.16 8.61
N GLY A 343 -13.08 3.69 8.02
CA GLY A 343 -13.26 3.71 6.58
C GLY A 343 -12.27 4.68 5.94
N ILE A 344 -11.35 4.18 5.14
CA ILE A 344 -10.32 4.99 4.47
C ILE A 344 -10.90 5.58 3.19
N TRP A 345 -10.75 6.88 3.00
CA TRP A 345 -11.17 7.62 1.81
C TRP A 345 -10.28 8.83 1.58
N GLY A 346 -10.51 9.59 0.53
CA GLY A 346 -9.76 10.80 0.25
C GLY A 346 -9.55 11.04 -1.23
N GLY A 347 -8.54 11.81 -1.56
CA GLY A 347 -8.19 12.18 -2.93
C GLY A 347 -7.10 13.24 -2.95
N HIS A 348 -6.68 13.68 -4.14
CA HIS A 348 -5.70 14.76 -4.27
C HIS A 348 -6.20 16.02 -3.57
N GLY A 349 -5.42 16.52 -2.59
CA GLY A 349 -5.88 17.52 -1.62
C GLY A 349 -6.37 18.81 -2.25
N ASN A 350 -5.69 19.32 -3.29
CA ASN A 350 -6.12 20.54 -3.97
C ASN A 350 -7.46 20.36 -4.71
N GLU A 351 -7.71 19.22 -5.34
CA GLU A 351 -8.99 18.91 -5.99
C GLU A 351 -10.09 18.66 -4.96
N ALA A 352 -9.75 18.05 -3.84
CA ALA A 352 -10.66 17.82 -2.71
C ALA A 352 -11.28 19.11 -2.18
N GLN A 353 -10.54 20.23 -2.20
CA GLN A 353 -11.05 21.56 -1.81
C GLN A 353 -12.27 21.99 -2.65
N HIS A 354 -12.35 21.51 -3.90
CA HIS A 354 -13.41 21.82 -4.83
C HIS A 354 -14.48 20.73 -4.94
N SER A 355 -14.45 19.73 -4.04
CA SER A 355 -15.42 18.63 -4.01
C SER A 355 -15.99 18.40 -2.61
N PHE A 356 -15.25 17.80 -1.69
CA PHE A 356 -15.79 17.35 -0.40
C PHE A 356 -15.33 18.15 0.83
N TYR A 357 -14.56 19.20 0.68
CA TYR A 357 -14.16 20.04 1.83
C TYR A 357 -15.33 20.73 2.49
N GLN A 358 -16.42 21.06 1.74
CA GLN A 358 -17.66 21.53 2.32
C GLN A 358 -18.19 20.56 3.39
N TRP A 359 -18.18 19.25 3.07
CA TRP A 359 -18.61 18.22 4.02
C TRP A 359 -17.65 18.08 5.21
N LEU A 360 -16.34 18.17 4.99
CA LEU A 360 -15.35 18.14 6.07
C LEU A 360 -15.50 19.31 7.05
N ARG A 361 -15.90 20.49 6.56
CA ARG A 361 -16.02 21.72 7.35
C ARG A 361 -17.37 21.88 8.03
N GLU A 362 -18.46 21.64 7.29
CA GLU A 362 -19.83 21.95 7.67
C GLU A 362 -20.66 20.69 7.95
N GLY A 363 -20.18 19.51 7.56
CA GLY A 363 -20.87 18.26 7.81
C GLY A 363 -20.92 17.90 9.29
N THR A 364 -21.91 17.09 9.68
CA THR A 364 -22.08 16.59 11.05
C THR A 364 -21.20 15.39 11.37
N GLY A 365 -20.50 14.83 10.38
CA GLY A 365 -19.54 13.75 10.55
C GLY A 365 -18.22 14.23 11.15
N ARG A 366 -17.51 13.33 11.84
CA ARG A 366 -16.17 13.56 12.38
C ARG A 366 -15.19 12.67 11.64
N THR A 367 -14.04 13.21 11.23
CA THR A 367 -13.06 12.50 10.44
C THR A 367 -11.66 12.79 10.96
N SER A 368 -10.84 11.76 11.12
CA SER A 368 -9.39 11.93 11.22
C SER A 368 -8.80 12.13 9.83
N ILE A 369 -7.77 12.95 9.71
CA ILE A 369 -7.26 13.39 8.42
C ILE A 369 -5.74 13.38 8.44
N ASP A 370 -5.13 12.71 7.45
CA ASP A 370 -3.71 12.86 7.14
C ASP A 370 -3.56 13.77 5.91
N ILE A 371 -2.92 14.92 6.08
CA ILE A 371 -2.55 15.81 4.97
C ILE A 371 -1.07 15.60 4.66
N VAL A 372 -0.76 15.22 3.42
CA VAL A 372 0.61 14.86 3.01
C VAL A 372 1.11 15.81 1.93
N TRP A 373 2.32 16.37 2.10
CA TRP A 373 2.99 17.13 1.04
C TRP A 373 4.51 16.93 1.06
N CYS A 374 5.17 17.30 -0.03
CA CYS A 374 6.63 17.29 -0.14
C CYS A 374 7.18 18.69 0.08
N ASP A 375 8.33 18.81 0.78
CA ASP A 375 9.02 20.10 0.92
C ASP A 375 9.83 20.43 -0.34
N ASP A 376 10.50 19.42 -0.95
CA ASP A 376 11.15 19.54 -2.26
C ASP A 376 10.22 18.96 -3.35
N PRO A 377 9.77 19.78 -4.31
CA PRO A 377 8.83 19.32 -5.35
C PRO A 377 9.44 18.34 -6.36
N GLY A 378 10.77 18.34 -6.52
CA GLY A 378 11.44 17.54 -7.56
C GLY A 378 11.19 18.02 -8.99
N HIS A 379 10.72 19.27 -9.19
CA HIS A 379 10.49 19.92 -10.47
C HIS A 379 10.77 21.42 -10.40
N ASN A 380 10.82 22.11 -11.57
CA ASN A 380 11.20 23.53 -11.65
C ASN A 380 10.00 24.52 -11.62
N HIS A 381 8.77 24.04 -11.37
CA HIS A 381 7.58 24.90 -11.29
C HIS A 381 7.40 25.46 -9.86
N ASN A 382 8.32 26.30 -9.41
CA ASN A 382 8.39 26.78 -8.02
C ASN A 382 7.12 27.50 -7.57
N HIS A 383 6.48 28.29 -8.43
CA HIS A 383 5.24 28.99 -8.08
C HIS A 383 4.08 28.03 -7.83
N HIS A 384 3.92 26.98 -8.66
CA HIS A 384 2.92 25.94 -8.43
C HIS A 384 3.15 25.23 -7.10
N HIS A 385 4.40 24.90 -6.80
CA HIS A 385 4.74 24.27 -5.53
C HIS A 385 4.43 25.15 -4.32
N CYS A 386 4.78 26.44 -4.37
CA CYS A 386 4.45 27.40 -3.32
C CYS A 386 2.94 27.49 -3.07
N VAL A 387 2.14 27.57 -4.14
CA VAL A 387 0.67 27.64 -4.02
C VAL A 387 0.14 26.33 -3.44
N LEU A 388 0.61 25.17 -3.94
CA LEU A 388 0.15 23.86 -3.49
C LEU A 388 0.45 23.61 -2.00
N THR A 389 1.67 23.90 -1.57
CA THR A 389 2.07 23.75 -0.15
C THR A 389 1.42 24.76 0.76
N ALA A 390 1.20 26.00 0.30
CA ALA A 390 0.42 27.00 1.03
C ALA A 390 -1.03 26.53 1.25
N ASN A 391 -1.67 25.94 0.22
CA ASN A 391 -2.98 25.32 0.35
C ASN A 391 -2.96 24.19 1.38
N ALA A 392 -2.02 23.23 1.30
CA ALA A 392 -1.92 22.12 2.24
C ALA A 392 -1.85 22.61 3.70
N ARG A 393 -0.97 23.59 3.97
CA ARG A 393 -0.77 24.17 5.31
C ARG A 393 -2.01 24.93 5.79
N ALA A 394 -2.61 25.77 4.92
CA ALA A 394 -3.81 26.52 5.25
C ALA A 394 -4.99 25.60 5.55
N GLN A 395 -5.17 24.53 4.76
CA GLN A 395 -6.25 23.58 4.97
C GLN A 395 -6.04 22.72 6.21
N ALA A 396 -4.80 22.32 6.52
CA ALA A 396 -4.50 21.64 7.77
C ALA A 396 -4.97 22.47 8.99
N GLN A 397 -4.79 23.79 8.95
CA GLN A 397 -5.26 24.70 10.00
C GLN A 397 -6.77 24.93 9.93
N ALA A 398 -7.31 25.18 8.73
CA ALA A 398 -8.72 25.50 8.55
C ALA A 398 -9.64 24.35 9.01
N LEU A 399 -9.26 23.09 8.78
CA LEU A 399 -10.05 21.91 9.14
C LEU A 399 -10.23 21.71 10.65
N VAL A 400 -9.39 22.31 11.48
CA VAL A 400 -9.48 22.25 12.95
C VAL A 400 -9.87 23.60 13.58
N THR A 401 -9.87 24.70 12.82
CA THR A 401 -10.25 26.04 13.32
C THR A 401 -11.76 26.16 13.34
N ARG A 402 -12.29 26.71 14.46
CA ARG A 402 -13.69 27.10 14.57
C ARG A 402 -13.84 28.60 14.28
N GLU A 403 -14.86 28.94 13.53
CA GLU A 403 -15.38 30.30 13.44
C GLU A 403 -16.71 30.38 14.20
N SER A 404 -17.03 31.53 14.79
CA SER A 404 -18.27 31.69 15.56
C SER A 404 -19.49 31.41 14.69
N GLY A 405 -20.34 30.48 15.12
CA GLY A 405 -21.54 30.04 14.41
C GLY A 405 -21.44 28.70 13.72
N TYR A 406 -20.24 28.06 13.68
CA TYR A 406 -20.05 26.73 13.09
C TYR A 406 -20.16 25.61 14.12
N SER A 407 -20.43 24.40 13.59
CA SER A 407 -20.71 23.16 14.28
C SER A 407 -19.78 22.84 15.47
N GLU A 408 -20.32 22.19 16.49
CA GLU A 408 -19.56 21.56 17.58
C GLU A 408 -18.73 20.36 17.08
N TYR A 409 -18.97 19.90 15.84
CA TYR A 409 -18.24 18.82 15.22
C TYR A 409 -16.84 19.28 14.80
N PHE A 410 -15.88 18.40 14.91
CA PHE A 410 -14.48 18.71 14.65
C PHE A 410 -13.75 17.56 13.97
N ASN A 411 -12.71 17.89 13.23
CA ASN A 411 -11.75 16.95 12.68
C ASN A 411 -10.48 16.89 13.54
N ALA A 412 -9.72 15.82 13.40
CA ALA A 412 -8.37 15.66 13.93
C ALA A 412 -7.40 15.54 12.76
N VAL A 413 -6.37 16.38 12.70
CA VAL A 413 -5.47 16.45 11.55
C VAL A 413 -4.05 16.13 11.95
N THR A 414 -3.42 15.19 11.23
CA THR A 414 -1.97 14.99 11.19
C THR A 414 -1.43 15.57 9.89
N ALA A 415 -0.42 16.42 9.97
CA ALA A 415 0.31 16.87 8.81
C ALA A 415 1.57 16.00 8.63
N ILE A 416 1.73 15.39 7.46
CA ILE A 416 2.85 14.53 7.11
C ILE A 416 3.68 15.23 6.03
N ARG A 417 4.88 15.64 6.40
CA ARG A 417 5.82 16.28 5.48
C ARG A 417 6.85 15.25 5.01
N ILE A 418 7.06 15.19 3.71
CA ILE A 418 8.11 14.40 3.08
C ILE A 418 9.19 15.39 2.66
N SER A 419 10.42 15.22 3.12
CA SER A 419 11.53 16.12 2.77
C SER A 419 11.70 16.24 1.26
N LYS A 420 11.69 15.11 0.56
CA LYS A 420 11.67 14.94 -0.90
C LYS A 420 11.09 13.58 -1.22
N LEU A 421 10.18 13.49 -2.19
CA LEU A 421 9.67 12.20 -2.64
C LEU A 421 10.72 11.51 -3.51
N THR A 422 11.32 10.48 -2.95
CA THR A 422 12.29 9.57 -3.56
C THR A 422 11.82 8.14 -3.38
N PRO A 423 12.38 7.16 -4.09
CA PRO A 423 12.07 5.75 -3.80
C PRO A 423 12.27 5.41 -2.32
N LYS A 424 13.33 5.93 -1.70
CA LYS A 424 13.63 5.67 -0.28
C LYS A 424 12.56 6.24 0.65
N THR A 425 12.17 7.49 0.50
CA THR A 425 11.16 8.12 1.37
C THR A 425 9.75 7.57 1.12
N LEU A 426 9.43 7.13 -0.11
CA LEU A 426 8.20 6.41 -0.40
C LEU A 426 8.18 5.05 0.32
N GLY A 427 9.28 4.31 0.26
CA GLY A 427 9.41 3.03 0.98
C GLY A 427 9.21 3.21 2.49
N ALA A 428 9.85 4.22 3.07
CA ALA A 428 9.68 4.56 4.48
C ALA A 428 8.23 4.91 4.82
N MET A 429 7.54 5.70 3.99
CA MET A 429 6.14 6.07 4.21
C MET A 429 5.20 4.87 4.13
N MET A 430 5.36 4.00 3.13
CA MET A 430 4.53 2.82 3.01
C MET A 430 4.77 1.85 4.18
N SER A 431 6.02 1.62 4.58
CA SER A 431 6.34 0.82 5.77
C SER A 431 5.77 1.43 7.06
N MET A 432 5.80 2.75 7.20
CA MET A 432 5.16 3.45 8.35
C MET A 432 3.67 3.11 8.46
N TYR A 433 2.93 3.12 7.35
CA TYR A 433 1.51 2.74 7.35
C TYR A 433 1.28 1.23 7.55
N GLU A 434 2.18 0.37 7.07
CA GLU A 434 2.12 -1.07 7.37
C GLU A 434 2.28 -1.33 8.87
N HIS A 435 3.26 -0.71 9.53
CA HIS A 435 3.44 -0.79 10.98
C HIS A 435 2.28 -0.16 11.74
N LYS A 436 1.80 1.04 11.34
CA LYS A 436 0.58 1.64 11.90
C LYS A 436 -0.56 0.62 11.91
N THR A 437 -0.79 -0.06 10.81
CA THR A 437 -1.87 -1.04 10.64
C THR A 437 -1.72 -2.24 11.58
N THR A 438 -0.52 -2.82 11.67
CA THR A 438 -0.25 -3.97 12.55
C THR A 438 -0.28 -3.60 14.02
N ILE A 439 0.14 -2.40 14.38
CA ILE A 439 0.01 -1.84 15.74
C ILE A 439 -1.45 -1.63 16.10
N LEU A 440 -2.26 -1.05 15.20
CA LEU A 440 -3.70 -0.89 15.40
C LEU A 440 -4.40 -2.23 15.62
N ALA A 441 -4.06 -3.25 14.83
CA ALA A 441 -4.59 -4.59 15.04
C ALA A 441 -4.22 -5.15 16.43
N THR A 442 -3.00 -4.86 16.90
CA THR A 442 -2.55 -5.21 18.25
C THR A 442 -3.37 -4.50 19.34
N LEU A 443 -3.62 -3.20 19.17
CA LEU A 443 -4.41 -2.38 20.12
C LEU A 443 -5.88 -2.82 20.17
N TYR A 444 -6.45 -3.22 19.02
CA TYR A 444 -7.83 -3.75 18.94
C TYR A 444 -7.95 -5.22 19.32
N GLY A 445 -6.84 -5.94 19.47
CA GLY A 445 -6.84 -7.37 19.75
C GLY A 445 -7.36 -8.24 18.61
N ILE A 446 -7.08 -7.86 17.35
CA ILE A 446 -7.57 -8.54 16.13
C ILE A 446 -6.44 -9.07 15.26
N ASN A 447 -6.79 -9.96 14.30
CA ASN A 447 -5.84 -10.47 13.30
C ASN A 447 -5.80 -9.55 12.06
N ALA A 448 -4.61 -8.95 11.80
CA ALA A 448 -4.39 -8.08 10.63
C ALA A 448 -4.20 -8.84 9.30
N PHE A 449 -4.04 -10.15 9.31
CA PHE A 449 -3.42 -10.89 8.19
C PHE A 449 -4.35 -11.83 7.44
N ASP A 450 -5.59 -12.01 7.91
CA ASP A 450 -6.65 -12.75 7.22
C ASP A 450 -7.71 -11.82 6.60
N GLN A 451 -8.62 -12.37 5.82
CA GLN A 451 -9.72 -11.64 5.17
C GLN A 451 -10.98 -12.50 4.99
N PRO A 452 -11.60 -13.04 6.06
CA PRO A 452 -12.74 -13.94 5.94
C PRO A 452 -13.99 -13.28 5.32
N GLY A 453 -14.11 -11.95 5.40
CA GLY A 453 -15.27 -11.19 4.93
C GLY A 453 -15.53 -11.27 3.42
N VAL A 454 -14.52 -11.61 2.61
CA VAL A 454 -14.66 -11.70 1.14
C VAL A 454 -15.10 -13.09 0.66
N GLU A 455 -15.06 -14.12 1.50
CA GLU A 455 -15.28 -15.51 1.06
C GLU A 455 -16.74 -15.82 0.69
N LEU A 456 -17.71 -15.19 1.36
CA LEU A 456 -19.12 -15.31 1.01
C LEU A 456 -19.39 -14.79 -0.41
N GLY A 457 -18.90 -13.59 -0.73
CA GLY A 457 -19.04 -12.99 -2.05
C GLY A 457 -18.48 -13.87 -3.17
N LYS A 458 -17.27 -14.41 -2.97
CA LYS A 458 -16.63 -15.34 -3.93
C LYS A 458 -17.45 -16.61 -4.16
N ARG A 459 -18.05 -17.17 -3.10
CA ARG A 459 -18.92 -18.37 -3.21
C ARG A 459 -20.20 -18.07 -3.98
N LEU A 460 -20.88 -16.96 -3.67
CA LEU A 460 -22.10 -16.55 -4.35
C LEU A 460 -21.82 -16.18 -5.82
N CYS A 461 -20.71 -15.51 -6.11
CA CYS A 461 -20.30 -15.15 -7.47
C CYS A 461 -20.22 -16.40 -8.37
N ARG A 462 -19.58 -17.47 -7.92
CA ARG A 462 -19.50 -18.74 -8.67
C ARG A 462 -20.88 -19.35 -8.97
N GLN A 463 -21.83 -19.27 -8.03
CA GLN A 463 -23.19 -19.77 -8.23
C GLN A 463 -23.98 -18.93 -9.26
N VAL A 464 -23.85 -17.60 -9.18
CA VAL A 464 -24.53 -16.69 -10.12
C VAL A 464 -23.91 -16.78 -11.51
N GLU A 465 -22.56 -16.89 -11.60
CA GLU A 465 -21.86 -17.04 -12.88
C GLU A 465 -22.34 -18.26 -13.65
N ALA A 466 -22.47 -19.42 -12.99
CA ALA A 466 -23.02 -20.63 -13.62
C ALA A 466 -24.45 -20.42 -14.15
N GLN A 467 -25.32 -19.71 -13.40
CA GLN A 467 -26.65 -19.37 -13.83
C GLN A 467 -26.68 -18.42 -15.04
N VAL A 468 -25.79 -17.41 -15.06
CA VAL A 468 -25.69 -16.43 -16.15
C VAL A 468 -25.15 -17.06 -17.43
N LEU A 469 -24.20 -18.00 -17.31
CA LEU A 469 -23.60 -18.72 -18.44
C LEU A 469 -24.51 -19.88 -18.94
N GLY A 470 -25.56 -20.24 -18.18
CA GLY A 470 -26.47 -21.33 -18.55
C GLY A 470 -25.88 -22.73 -18.32
N GLU A 471 -24.94 -22.84 -17.39
CA GLU A 471 -24.26 -24.09 -16.98
C GLU A 471 -24.97 -24.78 -15.81
#